data_dd33aace873ffd7aaab4d3ccdf50cebd
#
_entry.id   dd33aace873ffd7aaab4d3ccdf50cebd
#
_cell.length_a   1.000
_cell.length_b   1.000
_cell.length_c   1.000
_cell.angle_alpha   90.00
_cell.angle_beta   90.00
_cell.angle_gamma   90.00
#
_symmetry.space_group_name_H-M   'P 1'
#
loop_
_entity.id
_entity.type
_entity.pdbx_description
1 polymer ?
#
loop_
_entity_poly.entity_id
_entity_poly.type
_entity_poly.pdbx_seq_one_letter_code
_entity_poly.pdbx_strand_id
1 'polypeptide(L)'
;MGRQVSSFSVRRFQSLPLSSHYLLQIAAGEILAQSLSQLERDIHPVVIISAYNKALKESLEIIKRISVPINVNNDEEMLSLIKTSIGTKFVVRWSDLMCNLALQAVRTVAQDPELDPSVPGVKSVDIKRYARVEKVPGGEIEQSRVMNGIMLNKDITHPKMRRRIAKPRIVLLDCPLEYKKGESQTNIEITKDTDWSRIQEIEEEQVKAMVDKIVEFQPDLVITEKGISDYAQHFLYKANVSAIRRVRKSDNNRIARAVGATIVNRVEDLRESDVGTDCGVFYIEKIGDEYFTFLDECNSPKACTILLRGPSKDILNEIDRNLADAMSVARNVIFNPLLAPGGGATEMAISVGLQQKARSVTGVEGWPFRAVADAMEVIPRTLTQNAGGNAIRVLTELRVWFLTLLFGMPLLRTNLQAKHANGEHSWGINGDTGKVVDMKTYGLYESASVKIQILKTAIEVGGSLKLPGRA
;
A
#
# COMPACT_ATOMS: atom_id res chain seq x y z
N MET A 1 21.81 19.50 8.48
CA MET A 1 21.95 18.10 8.03
C MET A 1 20.84 17.13 8.52
N GLY A 2 19.95 17.51 9.41
CA GLY A 2 18.87 16.65 9.94
C GLY A 2 17.60 16.51 9.09
N ARG A 3 17.42 17.28 8.03
CA ARG A 3 16.17 17.28 7.22
C ARG A 3 16.17 16.39 5.97
N GLN A 4 17.30 15.91 5.51
CA GLN A 4 17.37 15.06 4.29
C GLN A 4 17.28 13.55 4.58
N VAL A 5 17.58 13.11 5.80
CA VAL A 5 17.46 11.68 6.17
C VAL A 5 15.99 11.29 6.37
N SER A 6 15.11 12.25 6.71
CA SER A 6 13.71 11.98 7.02
C SER A 6 12.80 11.69 5.81
N SER A 7 13.13 12.19 4.61
CA SER A 7 12.22 12.04 3.45
C SER A 7 12.39 10.73 2.68
N PHE A 8 13.58 10.15 2.67
CA PHE A 8 13.85 8.89 1.97
C PHE A 8 13.42 7.66 2.79
N SER A 9 13.59 7.72 4.11
CA SER A 9 13.12 6.67 5.03
C SER A 9 11.59 6.67 5.18
N VAL A 10 10.94 7.85 5.24
CA VAL A 10 9.49 7.96 5.42
C VAL A 10 8.70 7.35 4.26
N ARG A 11 9.14 7.48 3.01
CA ARG A 11 8.47 6.85 1.86
C ARG A 11 8.55 5.31 1.87
N ARG A 12 9.64 4.74 2.39
CA ARG A 12 9.79 3.29 2.54
C ARG A 12 8.98 2.71 3.71
N PHE A 13 8.78 3.49 4.78
CA PHE A 13 7.91 3.10 5.90
C PHE A 13 6.45 2.94 5.51
N GLN A 14 5.95 3.72 4.55
CA GLN A 14 4.55 3.69 4.13
C GLN A 14 4.15 2.40 3.38
N SER A 15 5.09 1.55 3.04
CA SER A 15 4.84 0.30 2.32
C SER A 15 4.73 -0.94 3.21
N LEU A 16 4.99 -0.82 4.51
CA LEU A 16 4.91 -1.92 5.45
C LEU A 16 3.52 -2.01 6.08
N PRO A 17 2.97 -3.22 6.28
CA PRO A 17 1.76 -3.42 7.08
C PRO A 17 1.97 -2.90 8.51
N LEU A 18 0.90 -2.44 9.17
CA LEU A 18 0.97 -1.89 10.53
C LEU A 18 1.61 -2.87 11.54
N SER A 19 1.34 -4.16 11.42
CA SER A 19 1.93 -5.21 12.25
C SER A 19 3.46 -5.28 12.17
N SER A 20 4.04 -5.00 11.00
CA SER A 20 5.48 -5.04 10.76
C SER A 20 6.22 -3.87 11.43
N HIS A 21 5.54 -2.76 11.74
CA HIS A 21 6.15 -1.62 12.44
C HIS A 21 6.53 -1.97 13.88
N TYR A 22 5.73 -2.78 14.56
CA TYR A 22 6.05 -3.25 15.92
C TYR A 22 7.27 -4.16 15.92
N LEU A 23 7.36 -5.09 14.98
CA LEU A 23 8.53 -5.97 14.83
C LEU A 23 9.80 -5.16 14.57
N LEU A 24 9.71 -4.12 13.72
CA LEU A 24 10.81 -3.20 13.46
C LEU A 24 11.28 -2.48 14.73
N GLN A 25 10.33 -1.95 15.52
CA GLN A 25 10.64 -1.22 16.75
C GLN A 25 11.31 -2.12 17.79
N ILE A 26 10.80 -3.34 17.98
CA ILE A 26 11.36 -4.32 18.90
C ILE A 26 12.78 -4.72 18.48
N ALA A 27 12.97 -5.06 17.19
CA ALA A 27 14.29 -5.43 16.68
C ALA A 27 15.30 -4.28 16.76
N ALA A 28 14.91 -3.07 16.38
CA ALA A 28 15.76 -1.89 16.47
C ALA A 28 16.11 -1.56 17.93
N GLY A 29 15.15 -1.63 18.86
CA GLY A 29 15.37 -1.42 20.28
C GLY A 29 16.36 -2.41 20.89
N GLU A 30 16.26 -3.69 20.54
CA GLU A 30 17.18 -4.71 21.03
C GLU A 30 18.59 -4.57 20.44
N ILE A 31 18.71 -4.25 19.14
CA ILE A 31 20.00 -3.96 18.51
C ILE A 31 20.68 -2.79 19.22
N LEU A 32 19.93 -1.76 19.60
CA LEU A 32 20.43 -0.62 20.35
C LEU A 32 20.87 -1.01 21.76
N ALA A 33 20.07 -1.79 22.46
CA ALA A 33 20.40 -2.27 23.80
C ALA A 33 21.69 -3.09 23.80
N GLN A 34 21.84 -3.96 22.80
CA GLN A 34 23.06 -4.75 22.61
C GLN A 34 24.27 -3.88 22.21
N SER A 35 24.06 -2.81 21.43
CA SER A 35 25.13 -1.88 21.07
C SER A 35 25.69 -1.09 22.27
N LEU A 36 24.84 -0.77 23.24
CA LEU A 36 25.27 -0.08 24.45
C LEU A 36 26.34 -0.87 25.21
N SER A 37 26.15 -2.17 25.39
CA SER A 37 27.13 -3.05 26.04
C SER A 37 28.46 -3.13 25.28
N GLN A 38 28.48 -2.93 23.97
CA GLN A 38 29.70 -2.88 23.17
C GLN A 38 30.44 -1.55 23.31
N LEU A 39 29.70 -0.47 23.46
CA LEU A 39 30.26 0.87 23.69
C LEU A 39 30.86 0.99 25.11
N GLU A 40 30.24 0.37 26.10
CA GLU A 40 30.80 0.27 27.47
C GLU A 40 32.13 -0.47 27.54
N ARG A 41 32.39 -1.34 26.52
CA ARG A 41 33.68 -2.03 26.34
C ARG A 41 34.66 -1.25 25.49
N ASP A 42 34.45 0.05 25.26
CA ASP A 42 35.28 0.95 24.47
C ASP A 42 35.48 0.52 23.01
N ILE A 43 34.54 -0.25 22.41
CA ILE A 43 34.58 -0.58 20.99
C ILE A 43 34.16 0.67 20.20
N HIS A 44 35.02 1.09 19.27
CA HIS A 44 34.79 2.28 18.48
C HIS A 44 33.50 2.16 17.62
N PRO A 45 32.62 3.17 17.57
CA PRO A 45 31.33 3.12 16.86
C PRO A 45 31.45 2.72 15.36
N VAL A 46 32.50 3.14 14.70
CA VAL A 46 32.75 2.77 13.28
C VAL A 46 32.91 1.25 13.11
N VAL A 47 33.55 0.56 14.06
CA VAL A 47 33.73 -0.90 14.06
C VAL A 47 32.37 -1.57 14.25
N ILE A 48 31.52 -1.05 15.15
CA ILE A 48 30.18 -1.56 15.40
C ILE A 48 29.33 -1.43 14.12
N ILE A 49 29.34 -0.28 13.46
CA ILE A 49 28.59 -0.03 12.22
C ILE A 49 29.09 -0.95 11.09
N SER A 50 30.41 -1.14 10.95
CA SER A 50 30.99 -2.06 9.97
C SER A 50 30.51 -3.48 10.19
N ALA A 51 30.55 -3.95 11.44
CA ALA A 51 30.09 -5.30 11.81
C ALA A 51 28.58 -5.49 11.57
N TYR A 52 27.76 -4.46 11.86
CA TYR A 52 26.32 -4.48 11.61
C TYR A 52 25.99 -4.56 10.12
N ASN A 53 26.71 -3.84 9.28
CA ASN A 53 26.54 -3.92 7.82
C ASN A 53 26.97 -5.30 7.28
N LYS A 54 27.99 -5.94 7.84
CA LYS A 54 28.37 -7.30 7.49
C LYS A 54 27.29 -8.30 7.92
N ALA A 55 26.77 -8.16 9.16
CA ALA A 55 25.67 -8.98 9.65
C ALA A 55 24.40 -8.82 8.82
N LEU A 56 24.10 -7.60 8.35
CA LEU A 56 22.97 -7.36 7.45
C LEU A 56 23.12 -8.14 6.14
N LYS A 57 24.27 -8.08 5.49
CA LYS A 57 24.49 -8.79 4.21
C LYS A 57 24.26 -10.29 4.39
N GLU A 58 24.86 -10.89 5.41
CA GLU A 58 24.67 -12.32 5.71
C GLU A 58 23.22 -12.66 6.05
N SER A 59 22.53 -11.81 6.81
CA SER A 59 21.11 -11.98 7.13
C SER A 59 20.23 -11.99 5.89
N LEU A 60 20.50 -11.12 4.91
CA LEU A 60 19.78 -11.06 3.65
C LEU A 60 20.01 -12.31 2.79
N GLU A 61 21.22 -12.87 2.81
CA GLU A 61 21.51 -14.14 2.13
C GLU A 61 20.78 -15.32 2.79
N ILE A 62 20.73 -15.35 4.12
CA ILE A 62 19.97 -16.36 4.86
C ILE A 62 18.48 -16.28 4.50
N ILE A 63 17.86 -15.08 4.51
CA ILE A 63 16.45 -14.93 4.12
C ILE A 63 16.21 -15.46 2.72
N LYS A 64 17.05 -15.08 1.74
CA LYS A 64 16.90 -15.56 0.36
C LYS A 64 16.96 -17.09 0.28
N ARG A 65 17.83 -17.72 1.05
CA ARG A 65 17.99 -19.18 1.08
C ARG A 65 16.81 -19.92 1.68
N ILE A 66 16.19 -19.37 2.74
CA ILE A 66 15.04 -19.99 3.42
C ILE A 66 13.70 -19.63 2.79
N SER A 67 13.67 -18.64 1.90
CA SER A 67 12.45 -18.19 1.24
C SER A 67 11.94 -19.23 0.25
N VAL A 68 10.60 -19.39 0.24
CA VAL A 68 9.89 -20.31 -0.65
C VAL A 68 9.17 -19.48 -1.72
N PRO A 69 9.30 -19.82 -3.01
CA PRO A 69 8.54 -19.15 -4.05
C PRO A 69 7.05 -19.48 -3.97
N ILE A 70 6.21 -18.51 -4.27
CA ILE A 70 4.75 -18.68 -4.37
C ILE A 70 4.27 -18.41 -5.78
N ASN A 71 3.22 -19.12 -6.21
CA ASN A 71 2.57 -18.86 -7.47
C ASN A 71 1.52 -17.74 -7.32
N VAL A 72 1.84 -16.56 -7.84
CA VAL A 72 0.95 -15.37 -7.77
C VAL A 72 -0.38 -15.57 -8.50
N ASN A 73 -0.43 -16.49 -9.47
CA ASN A 73 -1.64 -16.78 -10.23
C ASN A 73 -2.58 -17.77 -9.51
N ASN A 74 -2.10 -18.41 -8.44
CA ASN A 74 -2.93 -19.31 -7.63
C ASN A 74 -3.68 -18.50 -6.57
N ASP A 75 -5.01 -18.40 -6.74
CA ASP A 75 -5.88 -17.64 -5.84
C ASP A 75 -5.92 -18.21 -4.43
N GLU A 76 -5.92 -19.52 -4.28
CA GLU A 76 -6.01 -20.19 -2.98
C GLU A 76 -4.78 -19.87 -2.11
N GLU A 77 -3.58 -19.96 -2.68
CA GLU A 77 -2.34 -19.63 -1.99
C GLU A 77 -2.30 -18.14 -1.60
N MET A 78 -2.70 -17.25 -2.51
CA MET A 78 -2.75 -15.81 -2.27
C MET A 78 -3.77 -15.45 -1.19
N LEU A 79 -4.98 -16.02 -1.24
CA LEU A 79 -6.02 -15.79 -0.23
C LEU A 79 -5.61 -16.33 1.14
N SER A 80 -5.00 -17.52 1.21
CA SER A 80 -4.47 -18.08 2.46
C SER A 80 -3.43 -17.16 3.09
N LEU A 81 -2.52 -16.62 2.28
CA LEU A 81 -1.50 -15.68 2.76
C LEU A 81 -2.12 -14.35 3.25
N ILE A 82 -3.07 -13.78 2.52
CA ILE A 82 -3.74 -12.55 2.95
C ILE A 82 -4.53 -12.81 4.24
N LYS A 83 -5.16 -13.98 4.37
CA LYS A 83 -5.93 -14.38 5.55
C LYS A 83 -5.07 -14.42 6.81
N THR A 84 -3.79 -14.81 6.72
CA THR A 84 -2.87 -14.80 7.87
C THR A 84 -2.66 -13.37 8.41
N SER A 85 -2.71 -12.35 7.57
CA SER A 85 -2.54 -10.95 7.99
C SER A 85 -3.79 -10.35 8.67
N ILE A 86 -4.96 -10.95 8.45
CA ILE A 86 -6.25 -10.49 8.99
C ILE A 86 -6.68 -11.32 10.21
N GLY A 87 -6.11 -12.50 10.42
CA GLY A 87 -6.55 -13.50 11.37
C GLY A 87 -6.68 -13.04 12.83
N THR A 88 -5.97 -12.00 13.22
CA THR A 88 -6.02 -11.43 14.59
C THR A 88 -6.82 -10.13 14.68
N LYS A 89 -7.53 -9.75 13.61
CA LYS A 89 -8.18 -8.44 13.50
C LYS A 89 -9.69 -8.54 13.60
N PHE A 90 -10.36 -7.39 13.81
CA PHE A 90 -11.81 -7.29 13.90
C PHE A 90 -12.55 -7.93 12.72
N VAL A 91 -11.98 -7.84 11.52
CA VAL A 91 -12.62 -8.34 10.27
C VAL A 91 -12.51 -9.86 10.07
N VAL A 92 -12.00 -10.60 11.02
CA VAL A 92 -11.84 -12.07 10.95
C VAL A 92 -13.12 -12.80 10.55
N ARG A 93 -14.28 -12.29 11.00
CA ARG A 93 -15.60 -12.87 10.68
C ARG A 93 -15.94 -12.78 9.17
N TRP A 94 -15.41 -11.78 8.49
CA TRP A 94 -15.57 -11.53 7.05
C TRP A 94 -14.26 -11.71 6.29
N SER A 95 -13.36 -12.55 6.83
CA SER A 95 -12.01 -12.72 6.29
C SER A 95 -12.00 -13.08 4.79
N ASP A 96 -12.87 -13.99 4.37
CA ASP A 96 -12.93 -14.45 2.99
C ASP A 96 -13.37 -13.31 2.05
N LEU A 97 -14.38 -12.51 2.44
CA LEU A 97 -14.81 -11.35 1.70
C LEU A 97 -13.68 -10.32 1.59
N MET A 98 -13.05 -9.97 2.73
CA MET A 98 -12.00 -8.95 2.77
C MET A 98 -10.74 -9.37 2.00
N CYS A 99 -10.36 -10.66 2.06
CA CYS A 99 -9.25 -11.19 1.28
C CYS A 99 -9.53 -11.11 -0.22
N ASN A 100 -10.74 -11.48 -0.65
CA ASN A 100 -11.14 -11.39 -2.05
C ASN A 100 -11.15 -9.94 -2.54
N LEU A 101 -11.73 -9.00 -1.76
CA LEU A 101 -11.72 -7.58 -2.10
C LEU A 101 -10.30 -7.03 -2.25
N ALA A 102 -9.42 -7.39 -1.30
CA ALA A 102 -8.01 -6.96 -1.34
C ALA A 102 -7.28 -7.52 -2.57
N LEU A 103 -7.45 -8.80 -2.86
CA LEU A 103 -6.78 -9.45 -4.00
C LEU A 103 -7.27 -8.89 -5.34
N GLN A 104 -8.58 -8.74 -5.52
CA GLN A 104 -9.18 -8.16 -6.72
C GLN A 104 -8.70 -6.73 -6.93
N ALA A 105 -8.76 -5.88 -5.90
CA ALA A 105 -8.32 -4.49 -5.99
C ALA A 105 -6.85 -4.37 -6.39
N VAL A 106 -5.97 -5.19 -5.79
CA VAL A 106 -4.54 -5.14 -6.11
C VAL A 106 -4.27 -5.65 -7.51
N ARG A 107 -4.92 -6.73 -7.95
CA ARG A 107 -4.76 -7.25 -9.32
C ARG A 107 -5.24 -6.26 -10.37
N THR A 108 -6.37 -5.58 -10.16
CA THR A 108 -6.88 -4.55 -11.06
C THR A 108 -5.86 -3.43 -11.25
N VAL A 109 -5.24 -2.97 -10.16
CA VAL A 109 -4.23 -1.90 -10.23
C VAL A 109 -2.89 -2.40 -10.75
N ALA A 110 -2.55 -3.69 -10.53
CA ALA A 110 -1.27 -4.29 -10.93
C ALA A 110 -1.16 -4.63 -12.43
N GLN A 111 -2.24 -4.51 -13.18
CA GLN A 111 -2.27 -4.84 -14.62
C GLN A 111 -1.45 -3.89 -15.51
N ASP A 112 -0.95 -2.80 -14.97
CA ASP A 112 -0.21 -1.80 -15.74
C ASP A 112 1.31 -1.99 -15.61
N PRO A 113 1.99 -2.56 -16.63
CA PRO A 113 3.43 -2.73 -16.64
C PRO A 113 4.21 -1.43 -16.91
N GLU A 114 3.54 -0.35 -17.36
CA GLU A 114 4.18 0.88 -17.83
C GLU A 114 4.22 2.02 -16.81
N LEU A 115 3.96 1.75 -15.54
CA LEU A 115 3.75 2.77 -14.52
C LEU A 115 4.96 3.66 -14.17
N ASP A 116 6.16 3.27 -14.57
CA ASP A 116 7.34 4.12 -14.42
C ASP A 116 8.33 3.88 -15.57
N PRO A 117 8.25 4.68 -16.64
CA PRO A 117 9.19 4.57 -17.76
C PRO A 117 10.64 4.93 -17.38
N SER A 118 10.86 5.52 -16.19
CA SER A 118 12.20 5.93 -15.74
C SER A 118 13.04 4.78 -15.18
N VAL A 119 12.41 3.62 -14.83
CA VAL A 119 13.14 2.47 -14.29
C VAL A 119 12.67 1.18 -14.96
N PRO A 120 13.39 0.68 -15.99
CA PRO A 120 13.03 -0.57 -16.65
C PRO A 120 13.09 -1.75 -15.67
N GLY A 121 11.99 -2.47 -15.55
CA GLY A 121 11.87 -3.69 -14.74
C GLY A 121 11.30 -3.52 -13.33
N VAL A 122 10.96 -2.33 -12.90
CA VAL A 122 10.29 -2.11 -11.61
C VAL A 122 8.78 -1.97 -11.82
N LYS A 123 8.03 -2.99 -11.44
CA LYS A 123 6.57 -2.93 -11.36
C LYS A 123 6.20 -2.00 -10.20
N SER A 124 5.70 -0.80 -10.48
CA SER A 124 5.22 0.13 -9.45
C SER A 124 3.70 0.04 -9.34
N VAL A 125 3.18 -0.55 -8.25
CA VAL A 125 1.74 -0.58 -7.96
C VAL A 125 1.47 0.41 -6.83
N ASP A 126 0.96 1.59 -7.17
CA ASP A 126 0.55 2.58 -6.18
C ASP A 126 -0.91 2.39 -5.80
N ILE A 127 -1.15 1.49 -4.83
CA ILE A 127 -2.49 1.18 -4.34
C ILE A 127 -3.17 2.41 -3.75
N LYS A 128 -2.45 3.25 -3.01
CA LYS A 128 -3.02 4.43 -2.35
C LYS A 128 -3.58 5.44 -3.34
N ARG A 129 -2.99 5.50 -4.53
CA ARG A 129 -3.39 6.45 -5.56
C ARG A 129 -4.51 5.91 -6.44
N TYR A 130 -4.50 4.61 -6.76
CA TYR A 130 -5.38 4.04 -7.78
C TYR A 130 -6.45 3.07 -7.28
N ALA A 131 -6.29 2.46 -6.10
CA ALA A 131 -7.34 1.73 -5.39
C ALA A 131 -7.89 2.60 -4.26
N ARG A 132 -9.01 3.27 -4.47
CA ARG A 132 -9.60 4.13 -3.46
C ARG A 132 -10.73 3.41 -2.74
N VAL A 133 -10.74 3.58 -1.42
CA VAL A 133 -11.82 3.11 -0.57
C VAL A 133 -12.82 4.23 -0.34
N GLU A 134 -14.08 4.01 -0.74
CA GLU A 134 -15.19 4.89 -0.41
C GLU A 134 -16.07 4.24 0.66
N LYS A 135 -16.29 4.98 1.74
CA LYS A 135 -17.00 4.51 2.93
C LYS A 135 -18.40 5.10 2.95
N VAL A 136 -19.40 4.27 2.75
CA VAL A 136 -20.80 4.68 2.75
C VAL A 136 -21.52 4.00 3.91
N PRO A 137 -21.81 4.71 5.01
CA PRO A 137 -22.53 4.15 6.16
C PRO A 137 -23.94 3.72 5.77
N GLY A 138 -24.45 2.73 6.50
CA GLY A 138 -25.73 2.06 6.23
C GLY A 138 -25.58 0.83 5.34
N GLY A 139 -26.40 -0.17 5.57
CA GLY A 139 -26.32 -1.49 4.93
C GLY A 139 -25.42 -2.47 5.66
N GLU A 140 -25.23 -3.63 5.07
CA GLU A 140 -24.46 -4.74 5.61
C GLU A 140 -23.05 -4.76 5.06
N ILE A 141 -22.09 -5.33 5.80
CA ILE A 141 -20.69 -5.42 5.41
C ILE A 141 -20.53 -6.31 4.16
N GLU A 142 -21.39 -7.31 4.02
CA GLU A 142 -21.43 -8.24 2.89
C GLU A 142 -21.76 -7.56 1.55
N GLN A 143 -22.36 -6.37 1.58
CA GLN A 143 -22.63 -5.54 0.39
C GLN A 143 -21.38 -4.80 -0.11
N SER A 144 -20.28 -4.89 0.61
CA SER A 144 -19.02 -4.30 0.17
C SER A 144 -18.48 -5.02 -1.06
N ARG A 145 -18.02 -4.24 -2.06
CA ARG A 145 -17.55 -4.78 -3.34
C ARG A 145 -16.42 -3.94 -3.94
N VAL A 146 -15.60 -4.57 -4.74
CA VAL A 146 -14.67 -3.88 -5.66
C VAL A 146 -15.43 -3.59 -6.96
N MET A 147 -15.33 -2.37 -7.40
CA MET A 147 -15.91 -1.93 -8.67
C MET A 147 -14.83 -1.94 -9.75
N ASN A 148 -15.17 -2.47 -10.91
CA ASN A 148 -14.32 -2.38 -12.10
C ASN A 148 -14.45 -1.00 -12.75
N GLY A 149 -14.14 0.03 -11.95
CA GLY A 149 -14.33 1.40 -12.34
C GLY A 149 -14.23 2.35 -11.15
N ILE A 150 -14.88 3.51 -11.26
CA ILE A 150 -14.73 4.60 -10.30
C ILE A 150 -16.09 5.06 -9.78
N MET A 151 -16.14 5.24 -8.48
CA MET A 151 -17.24 5.87 -7.77
C MET A 151 -16.81 7.24 -7.26
N LEU A 152 -17.69 8.22 -7.41
CA LEU A 152 -17.50 9.61 -6.96
C LEU A 152 -18.70 10.05 -6.13
N ASN A 153 -18.45 10.74 -5.03
CA ASN A 153 -19.49 11.45 -4.30
C ASN A 153 -19.79 12.80 -4.99
N LYS A 154 -20.46 12.72 -6.13
CA LYS A 154 -20.88 13.87 -6.95
C LYS A 154 -22.20 13.55 -7.66
N ASP A 155 -23.01 14.61 -7.90
CA ASP A 155 -24.17 14.56 -8.78
C ASP A 155 -23.87 15.29 -10.09
N ILE A 156 -24.71 15.09 -11.09
CA ILE A 156 -24.69 15.89 -12.33
C ILE A 156 -24.98 17.35 -12.05
N THR A 157 -24.48 18.20 -12.93
CA THR A 157 -24.57 19.66 -12.75
C THR A 157 -26.00 20.17 -12.91
N HIS A 158 -26.79 19.59 -13.81
CA HIS A 158 -28.15 20.03 -14.06
C HIS A 158 -29.14 18.86 -13.92
N PRO A 159 -30.27 19.03 -13.17
CA PRO A 159 -31.19 17.92 -12.84
C PRO A 159 -31.82 17.20 -14.05
N LYS A 160 -31.95 17.88 -15.17
CA LYS A 160 -32.55 17.33 -16.40
C LYS A 160 -31.57 16.58 -17.31
N MET A 161 -30.27 16.55 -16.99
CA MET A 161 -29.28 15.76 -17.73
C MET A 161 -29.51 14.26 -17.53
N ARG A 162 -29.01 13.45 -18.45
CA ARG A 162 -29.12 11.99 -18.40
C ARG A 162 -28.35 11.42 -17.22
N ARG A 163 -29.03 10.62 -16.39
CA ARG A 163 -28.45 9.97 -15.20
C ARG A 163 -27.95 8.54 -15.45
N ARG A 164 -28.22 7.98 -16.61
CA ARG A 164 -27.75 6.66 -17.02
C ARG A 164 -27.42 6.66 -18.51
N ILE A 165 -26.22 6.23 -18.84
CA ILE A 165 -25.70 6.16 -20.20
C ILE A 165 -24.92 4.86 -20.34
N ALA A 166 -25.27 4.07 -21.37
CA ALA A 166 -24.52 2.87 -21.72
C ALA A 166 -23.42 3.25 -22.71
N LYS A 167 -22.20 2.74 -22.46
CA LYS A 167 -21.00 2.98 -23.27
C LYS A 167 -20.75 4.47 -23.54
N PRO A 168 -20.63 5.30 -22.48
CA PRO A 168 -20.48 6.74 -22.64
C PRO A 168 -19.13 7.10 -23.25
N ARG A 169 -19.14 8.08 -24.14
CA ARG A 169 -17.94 8.80 -24.59
C ARG A 169 -17.63 9.89 -23.58
N ILE A 170 -16.45 9.83 -22.96
CA ILE A 170 -16.11 10.67 -21.80
C ILE A 170 -14.97 11.60 -22.16
N VAL A 171 -15.17 12.89 -21.93
CA VAL A 171 -14.15 13.95 -22.04
C VAL A 171 -13.76 14.47 -20.66
N LEU A 172 -12.45 14.52 -20.40
CA LEU A 172 -11.88 14.99 -19.14
C LEU A 172 -11.15 16.32 -19.33
N LEU A 173 -11.54 17.33 -18.54
CA LEU A 173 -10.97 18.68 -18.65
C LEU A 173 -10.38 19.13 -17.31
N ASP A 174 -9.24 19.83 -17.38
CA ASP A 174 -8.63 20.57 -16.25
C ASP A 174 -8.90 22.09 -16.37
N CYS A 175 -9.57 22.53 -17.43
CA CYS A 175 -9.95 23.91 -17.62
C CYS A 175 -11.35 24.21 -17.10
N PRO A 176 -11.64 25.48 -16.67
CA PRO A 176 -13.00 25.91 -16.39
C PRO A 176 -13.77 26.10 -17.69
N LEU A 177 -15.04 25.73 -17.69
CA LEU A 177 -16.00 26.09 -18.74
C LEU A 177 -16.78 27.35 -18.31
N GLU A 178 -16.05 28.41 -18.12
CA GLU A 178 -16.53 29.70 -17.66
C GLU A 178 -15.88 30.80 -18.51
N TYR A 179 -16.47 31.97 -18.52
CA TYR A 179 -15.85 33.14 -19.15
C TYR A 179 -14.45 33.36 -18.56
N LYS A 180 -13.43 33.39 -19.40
CA LYS A 180 -12.06 33.54 -18.98
C LYS A 180 -11.74 34.99 -18.74
N LYS A 181 -11.59 35.38 -17.45
CA LYS A 181 -11.13 36.71 -17.07
C LYS A 181 -9.69 36.90 -17.61
N GLY A 182 -9.47 38.07 -18.24
CA GLY A 182 -8.14 38.43 -18.76
C GLY A 182 -7.07 38.47 -17.66
N GLU A 183 -5.83 38.22 -18.02
CA GLU A 183 -4.69 38.22 -17.08
C GLU A 183 -4.38 39.63 -16.53
N SER A 184 -4.68 40.67 -17.29
CA SER A 184 -4.54 42.08 -16.88
C SER A 184 -5.89 42.64 -16.37
N GLN A 185 -5.82 43.38 -15.28
CA GLN A 185 -6.99 44.15 -14.80
C GLN A 185 -7.27 45.30 -15.79
N THR A 186 -8.18 45.07 -16.71
CA THR A 186 -8.77 46.13 -17.56
C THR A 186 -10.05 46.60 -16.91
N ASN A 187 -10.10 47.90 -16.57
CA ASN A 187 -11.33 48.54 -16.16
C ASN A 187 -12.12 48.89 -17.41
N ILE A 188 -13.32 48.37 -17.55
CA ILE A 188 -14.24 48.69 -18.62
C ILE A 188 -15.22 49.70 -18.05
N GLU A 189 -15.22 50.91 -18.62
CA GLU A 189 -16.18 51.95 -18.26
C GLU A 189 -17.36 51.88 -19.23
N ILE A 190 -18.53 51.55 -18.70
CA ILE A 190 -19.76 51.41 -19.48
C ILE A 190 -20.50 52.72 -19.45
N THR A 191 -20.64 53.39 -20.59
CA THR A 191 -21.29 54.67 -20.71
C THR A 191 -22.71 54.63 -21.30
N LYS A 192 -23.08 53.48 -21.90
CA LYS A 192 -24.38 53.27 -22.55
C LYS A 192 -25.00 51.93 -22.17
N ASP A 193 -26.29 51.84 -22.06
CA ASP A 193 -27.04 50.61 -21.78
C ASP A 193 -26.83 49.55 -22.86
N THR A 194 -26.61 49.94 -24.11
CA THR A 194 -26.32 49.06 -25.23
C THR A 194 -24.99 48.30 -25.05
N ASP A 195 -24.02 48.92 -24.40
CA ASP A 195 -22.70 48.35 -24.20
C ASP A 195 -22.74 47.22 -23.16
N TRP A 196 -23.64 47.31 -22.17
CA TRP A 196 -23.88 46.25 -21.20
C TRP A 196 -24.43 44.99 -21.85
N SER A 197 -25.44 45.10 -22.69
CA SER A 197 -26.02 43.97 -23.43
C SER A 197 -24.98 43.31 -24.33
N ARG A 198 -24.14 44.12 -24.98
CA ARG A 198 -23.08 43.58 -25.85
C ARG A 198 -22.00 42.82 -25.09
N ILE A 199 -21.64 43.24 -23.87
CA ILE A 199 -20.69 42.52 -23.03
C ILE A 199 -21.25 41.14 -22.64
N GLN A 200 -22.53 41.05 -22.27
CA GLN A 200 -23.20 39.82 -21.97
C GLN A 200 -23.24 38.86 -23.18
N GLU A 201 -23.55 39.39 -24.38
CA GLU A 201 -23.52 38.62 -25.62
C GLU A 201 -22.12 38.06 -25.91
N ILE A 202 -21.04 38.82 -25.71
CA ILE A 202 -19.66 38.37 -25.91
C ILE A 202 -19.30 37.23 -24.93
N GLU A 203 -19.73 37.37 -23.67
CA GLU A 203 -19.53 36.32 -22.67
C GLU A 203 -20.23 35.04 -23.06
N GLU A 204 -21.48 35.11 -23.51
CA GLU A 204 -22.28 33.98 -23.99
C GLU A 204 -21.65 33.35 -25.24
N GLU A 205 -21.27 34.17 -26.23
CA GLU A 205 -20.60 33.70 -27.47
C GLU A 205 -19.30 32.93 -27.17
N GLN A 206 -18.48 33.41 -26.25
CA GLN A 206 -17.21 32.70 -25.88
C GLN A 206 -17.49 31.37 -25.19
N VAL A 207 -18.42 31.34 -24.24
CA VAL A 207 -18.78 30.10 -23.57
C VAL A 207 -19.39 29.10 -24.56
N LYS A 208 -20.24 29.59 -25.48
CA LYS A 208 -20.83 28.78 -26.53
C LYS A 208 -19.76 28.19 -27.46
N ALA A 209 -18.81 28.99 -27.91
CA ALA A 209 -17.70 28.50 -28.78
C ALA A 209 -16.87 27.42 -28.10
N MET A 210 -16.63 27.50 -26.78
CA MET A 210 -15.97 26.43 -26.04
C MET A 210 -16.82 25.15 -26.00
N VAL A 211 -18.11 25.26 -25.78
CA VAL A 211 -19.00 24.09 -25.74
C VAL A 211 -19.16 23.48 -27.12
N ASP A 212 -19.32 24.30 -28.17
CA ASP A 212 -19.44 23.81 -29.56
C ASP A 212 -18.24 22.95 -29.97
N LYS A 213 -17.02 23.37 -29.62
CA LYS A 213 -15.81 22.56 -29.84
C LYS A 213 -15.83 21.22 -29.10
N ILE A 214 -16.35 21.17 -27.89
CA ILE A 214 -16.49 19.90 -27.15
C ILE A 214 -17.52 19.00 -27.84
N VAL A 215 -18.64 19.58 -28.28
CA VAL A 215 -19.74 18.85 -28.93
C VAL A 215 -19.33 18.27 -30.29
N GLU A 216 -18.35 18.86 -31.00
CA GLU A 216 -17.80 18.29 -32.25
C GLU A 216 -17.34 16.83 -32.07
N PHE A 217 -16.81 16.46 -30.90
CA PHE A 217 -16.36 15.10 -30.58
C PHE A 217 -17.49 14.19 -30.08
N GLN A 218 -18.75 14.66 -30.08
CA GLN A 218 -19.94 13.93 -29.64
C GLN A 218 -19.76 13.21 -28.28
N PRO A 219 -19.33 13.89 -27.21
CA PRO A 219 -19.23 13.27 -25.90
C PRO A 219 -20.63 13.06 -25.31
N ASP A 220 -20.79 12.00 -24.53
CA ASP A 220 -21.97 11.77 -23.70
C ASP A 220 -21.83 12.36 -22.30
N LEU A 221 -20.58 12.42 -21.81
CA LEU A 221 -20.25 12.88 -20.48
C LEU A 221 -19.00 13.76 -20.49
N VAL A 222 -19.10 14.93 -19.89
CA VAL A 222 -17.99 15.86 -19.68
C VAL A 222 -17.70 16.00 -18.19
N ILE A 223 -16.46 15.77 -17.79
CA ILE A 223 -16.02 15.88 -16.39
C ILE A 223 -14.95 16.97 -16.30
N THR A 224 -15.16 17.94 -15.39
CA THR A 224 -14.21 19.05 -15.20
C THR A 224 -13.67 19.10 -13.77
N GLU A 225 -12.39 19.47 -13.63
CA GLU A 225 -11.79 19.74 -12.31
C GLU A 225 -12.23 21.11 -11.77
N LYS A 226 -12.54 22.02 -12.66
CA LYS A 226 -12.95 23.39 -12.37
C LYS A 226 -14.47 23.58 -12.43
N GLY A 227 -14.92 24.84 -12.41
CA GLY A 227 -16.32 25.18 -12.50
C GLY A 227 -16.87 25.10 -13.92
N ILE A 228 -18.17 25.01 -14.02
CA ILE A 228 -18.95 25.10 -15.26
C ILE A 228 -19.97 26.22 -15.05
N SER A 229 -19.97 27.24 -15.91
CA SER A 229 -20.95 28.36 -15.86
C SER A 229 -22.36 27.87 -16.18
N ASP A 230 -23.35 28.65 -15.78
CA ASP A 230 -24.75 28.30 -16.05
C ASP A 230 -25.05 28.31 -17.56
N TYR A 231 -24.42 29.22 -18.31
CA TYR A 231 -24.49 29.22 -19.78
C TYR A 231 -23.94 27.93 -20.38
N ALA A 232 -22.74 27.48 -19.93
CA ALA A 232 -22.16 26.25 -20.38
C ALA A 232 -23.03 25.03 -20.04
N GLN A 233 -23.63 24.99 -18.85
CA GLN A 233 -24.56 23.95 -18.45
C GLN A 233 -25.79 23.90 -19.38
N HIS A 234 -26.35 25.06 -19.73
CA HIS A 234 -27.50 25.17 -20.64
C HIS A 234 -27.14 24.62 -22.03
N PHE A 235 -26.00 25.01 -22.60
CA PHE A 235 -25.58 24.54 -23.92
C PHE A 235 -25.27 23.06 -23.93
N LEU A 236 -24.58 22.54 -22.91
CA LEU A 236 -24.33 21.08 -22.77
C LEU A 236 -25.63 20.28 -22.63
N TYR A 237 -26.59 20.79 -21.83
CA TYR A 237 -27.90 20.16 -21.73
C TYR A 237 -28.66 20.19 -23.07
N LYS A 238 -28.62 21.28 -23.80
CA LYS A 238 -29.25 21.41 -25.13
C LYS A 238 -28.62 20.44 -26.14
N ALA A 239 -27.32 20.20 -26.04
CA ALA A 239 -26.59 19.20 -26.83
C ALA A 239 -26.77 17.76 -26.32
N ASN A 240 -27.61 17.52 -25.29
CA ASN A 240 -27.84 16.24 -24.65
C ASN A 240 -26.56 15.60 -24.04
N VAL A 241 -25.62 16.41 -23.56
CA VAL A 241 -24.38 16.01 -22.90
C VAL A 241 -24.56 16.16 -21.40
N SER A 242 -24.21 15.12 -20.63
CA SER A 242 -24.20 15.20 -19.17
C SER A 242 -22.87 15.79 -18.69
N ALA A 243 -22.87 16.54 -17.57
CA ALA A 243 -21.69 17.20 -17.07
C ALA A 243 -21.54 17.05 -15.55
N ILE A 244 -20.30 16.88 -15.09
CA ILE A 244 -19.93 16.85 -13.67
C ILE A 244 -18.82 17.88 -13.45
N ARG A 245 -19.02 18.76 -12.47
CA ARG A 245 -18.09 19.86 -12.17
C ARG A 245 -17.33 19.64 -10.87
N ARG A 246 -16.18 20.33 -10.72
CA ARG A 246 -15.36 20.37 -9.49
C ARG A 246 -14.97 18.99 -8.99
N VAL A 247 -14.51 18.13 -9.89
CA VAL A 247 -13.93 16.84 -9.54
C VAL A 247 -12.50 17.06 -9.06
N ARG A 248 -12.10 16.35 -8.02
CA ARG A 248 -10.73 16.47 -7.49
C ARG A 248 -9.72 15.97 -8.52
N LYS A 249 -8.57 16.61 -8.62
CA LYS A 249 -7.49 16.20 -9.52
C LYS A 249 -7.07 14.72 -9.37
N SER A 250 -7.03 14.23 -8.12
CA SER A 250 -6.75 12.82 -7.83
C SER A 250 -7.79 11.88 -8.44
N ASP A 251 -9.07 12.27 -8.40
CA ASP A 251 -10.16 11.46 -8.92
C ASP A 251 -10.20 11.54 -10.45
N ASN A 252 -9.93 12.72 -11.02
CA ASN A 252 -9.84 12.88 -12.46
C ASN A 252 -8.72 12.02 -13.08
N ASN A 253 -7.54 11.97 -12.43
CA ASN A 253 -6.46 11.09 -12.84
C ASN A 253 -6.83 9.58 -12.77
N ARG A 254 -7.65 9.20 -11.79
CA ARG A 254 -8.16 7.82 -11.67
C ARG A 254 -9.17 7.51 -12.77
N ILE A 255 -10.07 8.45 -13.06
CA ILE A 255 -11.04 8.33 -14.15
C ILE A 255 -10.31 8.19 -15.48
N ALA A 256 -9.33 9.04 -15.76
CA ALA A 256 -8.52 8.98 -16.97
C ALA A 256 -7.94 7.58 -17.21
N ARG A 257 -7.42 6.95 -16.15
CA ARG A 257 -6.86 5.59 -16.24
C ARG A 257 -7.91 4.50 -16.37
N ALA A 258 -9.09 4.69 -15.77
CA ALA A 258 -10.15 3.68 -15.82
C ALA A 258 -10.87 3.66 -17.16
N VAL A 259 -11.05 4.83 -17.78
CA VAL A 259 -11.80 4.98 -19.04
C VAL A 259 -10.93 5.12 -20.28
N GLY A 260 -9.59 5.13 -20.11
CA GLY A 260 -8.66 5.32 -21.23
C GLY A 260 -8.66 6.72 -21.83
N ALA A 261 -9.06 7.76 -21.05
CA ALA A 261 -9.11 9.14 -21.52
C ALA A 261 -7.84 9.91 -21.15
N THR A 262 -7.55 10.97 -21.90
CA THR A 262 -6.51 11.93 -21.58
C THR A 262 -7.12 13.20 -21.00
N ILE A 263 -6.51 13.77 -19.94
CA ILE A 263 -6.96 15.03 -19.34
C ILE A 263 -6.43 16.17 -20.19
N VAL A 264 -7.34 17.02 -20.71
CA VAL A 264 -7.02 18.13 -21.59
C VAL A 264 -7.11 19.45 -20.83
N ASN A 265 -6.06 20.28 -20.96
CA ASN A 265 -5.96 21.56 -20.27
C ASN A 265 -6.64 22.72 -21.01
N ARG A 266 -6.87 22.58 -22.32
CA ARG A 266 -7.54 23.58 -23.16
C ARG A 266 -8.49 22.88 -24.10
N VAL A 267 -9.68 23.43 -24.25
CA VAL A 267 -10.70 22.88 -25.15
C VAL A 267 -10.22 22.85 -26.61
N GLU A 268 -9.38 23.83 -27.00
CA GLU A 268 -8.82 23.93 -28.34
C GLU A 268 -7.87 22.78 -28.70
N ASP A 269 -7.23 22.16 -27.71
CA ASP A 269 -6.25 21.07 -27.90
C ASP A 269 -6.90 19.68 -27.88
N LEU A 270 -8.23 19.60 -27.71
CA LEU A 270 -8.97 18.32 -27.65
C LEU A 270 -8.88 17.57 -28.96
N ARG A 271 -8.60 16.28 -28.87
CA ARG A 271 -8.50 15.35 -30.01
C ARG A 271 -9.39 14.13 -29.79
N GLU A 272 -9.70 13.42 -30.83
CA GLU A 272 -10.47 12.17 -30.77
C GLU A 272 -9.76 11.10 -29.90
N SER A 273 -8.44 11.07 -29.90
CA SER A 273 -7.63 10.16 -29.08
C SER A 273 -7.76 10.41 -27.57
N ASP A 274 -8.24 11.59 -27.17
CA ASP A 274 -8.35 11.98 -25.76
C ASP A 274 -9.69 11.59 -25.15
N VAL A 275 -10.65 11.17 -25.99
CA VAL A 275 -11.97 10.73 -25.57
C VAL A 275 -11.90 9.29 -25.03
N GLY A 276 -12.32 9.10 -23.78
CA GLY A 276 -12.40 7.77 -23.16
C GLY A 276 -13.62 6.99 -23.63
N THR A 277 -13.42 5.75 -24.02
CA THR A 277 -14.47 4.84 -24.53
C THR A 277 -14.55 3.52 -23.76
N ASP A 278 -13.64 3.25 -22.82
CA ASP A 278 -13.53 1.97 -22.11
C ASP A 278 -14.56 1.79 -20.98
N CYS A 279 -15.42 2.77 -20.72
CA CYS A 279 -16.47 2.66 -19.72
C CYS A 279 -17.69 1.93 -20.29
N GLY A 280 -18.17 0.89 -19.57
CA GLY A 280 -19.37 0.15 -19.94
C GLY A 280 -20.65 0.89 -19.62
N VAL A 281 -20.78 1.42 -18.40
CA VAL A 281 -21.99 2.11 -17.92
C VAL A 281 -21.65 3.29 -17.02
N PHE A 282 -22.27 4.41 -17.30
CA PHE A 282 -22.36 5.53 -16.40
C PHE A 282 -23.76 5.56 -15.77
N TYR A 283 -23.83 5.66 -14.44
CA TYR A 283 -25.10 5.87 -13.75
C TYR A 283 -24.93 6.64 -12.43
N ILE A 284 -26.01 7.26 -12.00
CA ILE A 284 -26.07 7.97 -10.72
C ILE A 284 -27.12 7.32 -9.84
N GLU A 285 -26.74 7.01 -8.64
CA GLU A 285 -27.60 6.39 -7.63
C GLU A 285 -27.58 7.22 -6.35
N LYS A 286 -28.75 7.33 -5.71
CA LYS A 286 -28.86 7.93 -4.39
C LYS A 286 -28.68 6.87 -3.33
N ILE A 287 -27.65 7.02 -2.49
CA ILE A 287 -27.41 6.12 -1.36
C ILE A 287 -27.50 6.95 -0.07
N GLY A 288 -28.54 6.70 0.72
CA GLY A 288 -28.88 7.56 1.85
C GLY A 288 -29.34 8.94 1.38
N ASP A 289 -28.69 9.98 1.85
CA ASP A 289 -29.01 11.36 1.48
C ASP A 289 -28.13 11.93 0.36
N GLU A 290 -27.09 11.21 -0.04
CA GLU A 290 -26.11 11.67 -1.03
C GLU A 290 -26.27 10.96 -2.38
N TYR A 291 -25.92 11.70 -3.45
CA TYR A 291 -25.86 11.15 -4.80
C TYR A 291 -24.44 10.72 -5.12
N PHE A 292 -24.30 9.52 -5.68
CA PHE A 292 -23.05 8.97 -6.10
C PHE A 292 -23.05 8.68 -7.59
N THR A 293 -22.01 9.11 -8.25
CA THR A 293 -21.75 8.81 -9.66
C THR A 293 -20.91 7.56 -9.77
N PHE A 294 -21.32 6.66 -10.64
CA PHE A 294 -20.66 5.40 -10.96
C PHE A 294 -20.23 5.37 -12.41
N LEU A 295 -18.97 5.07 -12.64
CA LEU A 295 -18.38 4.69 -13.91
C LEU A 295 -17.97 3.25 -13.75
N ASP A 296 -18.75 2.31 -14.24
CA ASP A 296 -18.58 0.88 -13.98
C ASP A 296 -18.47 0.06 -15.26
N GLU A 297 -18.16 -1.25 -15.13
CA GLU A 297 -17.96 -2.15 -16.25
C GLU A 297 -16.87 -1.66 -17.24
N CYS A 298 -15.79 -1.06 -16.71
CA CYS A 298 -14.67 -0.67 -17.56
C CYS A 298 -13.93 -1.91 -18.07
N ASN A 299 -13.60 -1.94 -19.38
CA ASN A 299 -13.00 -3.11 -20.03
C ASN A 299 -11.64 -3.49 -19.45
N SER A 300 -10.81 -2.53 -19.11
CA SER A 300 -9.45 -2.74 -18.60
C SER A 300 -9.11 -1.65 -17.56
N PRO A 301 -9.83 -1.63 -16.41
CA PRO A 301 -9.63 -0.57 -15.46
C PRO A 301 -8.26 -0.70 -14.81
N LYS A 302 -7.42 0.32 -14.96
CA LYS A 302 -6.11 0.42 -14.29
C LYS A 302 -6.22 1.15 -12.95
N ALA A 303 -7.44 1.45 -12.52
CA ALA A 303 -7.81 2.03 -11.24
C ALA A 303 -9.17 1.47 -10.81
N CYS A 304 -9.37 1.30 -9.52
CA CYS A 304 -10.61 0.77 -8.97
C CYS A 304 -11.10 1.58 -7.77
N THR A 305 -12.38 1.41 -7.45
CA THR A 305 -12.95 1.90 -6.19
C THR A 305 -13.49 0.71 -5.40
N ILE A 306 -13.17 0.68 -4.12
CA ILE A 306 -13.69 -0.32 -3.18
C ILE A 306 -14.80 0.39 -2.40
N LEU A 307 -16.03 -0.05 -2.62
CA LEU A 307 -17.19 0.42 -1.86
C LEU A 307 -17.28 -0.40 -0.57
N LEU A 308 -17.12 0.26 0.58
CA LEU A 308 -17.35 -0.34 1.88
C LEU A 308 -18.71 0.10 2.43
N ARG A 309 -19.52 -0.89 2.81
CA ARG A 309 -20.81 -0.72 3.48
C ARG A 309 -20.71 -1.21 4.91
N GLY A 310 -21.51 -0.66 5.80
CA GLY A 310 -21.53 -1.10 7.20
C GLY A 310 -22.36 -0.19 8.09
N PRO A 311 -22.65 -0.63 9.31
CA PRO A 311 -23.62 0.01 10.19
C PRO A 311 -23.16 1.37 10.73
N SER A 312 -21.85 1.58 10.92
CA SER A 312 -21.33 2.84 11.45
C SER A 312 -20.02 3.25 10.79
N LYS A 313 -19.71 4.55 10.85
CA LYS A 313 -18.48 5.14 10.31
C LYS A 313 -17.22 4.60 11.01
N ASP A 314 -17.30 4.30 12.30
CA ASP A 314 -16.14 3.80 13.06
C ASP A 314 -15.79 2.37 12.69
N ILE A 315 -16.82 1.53 12.50
CA ILE A 315 -16.63 0.17 11.97
C ILE A 315 -16.02 0.22 10.56
N LEU A 316 -16.52 1.10 9.69
CA LEU A 316 -15.97 1.28 8.35
C LEU A 316 -14.51 1.77 8.37
N ASN A 317 -14.13 2.63 9.30
CA ASN A 317 -12.74 3.07 9.47
C ASN A 317 -11.83 1.92 9.91
N GLU A 318 -12.33 1.01 10.76
CA GLU A 318 -11.55 -0.16 11.17
C GLU A 318 -11.43 -1.19 10.04
N ILE A 319 -12.50 -1.41 9.28
CA ILE A 319 -12.47 -2.27 8.07
C ILE A 319 -11.50 -1.71 7.04
N ASP A 320 -11.53 -0.42 6.77
CA ASP A 320 -10.60 0.26 5.84
C ASP A 320 -9.13 0.06 6.24
N ARG A 321 -8.83 0.19 7.53
CA ARG A 321 -7.49 -0.02 8.09
C ARG A 321 -7.01 -1.46 7.88
N ASN A 322 -7.90 -2.42 8.16
CA ASN A 322 -7.60 -3.83 8.00
C ASN A 322 -7.46 -4.24 6.52
N LEU A 323 -8.30 -3.66 5.66
CA LEU A 323 -8.23 -3.85 4.21
C LEU A 323 -6.94 -3.26 3.62
N ALA A 324 -6.49 -2.10 4.11
CA ALA A 324 -5.23 -1.50 3.68
C ALA A 324 -4.02 -2.39 4.01
N ASP A 325 -4.03 -3.07 5.17
CA ASP A 325 -3.01 -4.05 5.52
C ASP A 325 -3.05 -5.27 4.59
N ALA A 326 -4.23 -5.81 4.32
CA ALA A 326 -4.44 -6.93 3.40
C ALA A 326 -3.94 -6.60 1.97
N MET A 327 -4.31 -5.43 1.46
CA MET A 327 -3.85 -4.95 0.15
C MET A 327 -2.32 -4.76 0.13
N SER A 328 -1.73 -4.29 1.22
CA SER A 328 -0.27 -4.10 1.31
C SER A 328 0.47 -5.44 1.27
N VAL A 329 -0.06 -6.47 1.93
CA VAL A 329 0.50 -7.83 1.87
C VAL A 329 0.38 -8.39 0.45
N ALA A 330 -0.81 -8.35 -0.15
CA ALA A 330 -1.05 -8.79 -1.52
C ALA A 330 -0.10 -8.11 -2.52
N ARG A 331 0.04 -6.77 -2.42
CA ARG A 331 0.97 -6.00 -3.24
C ARG A 331 2.41 -6.49 -3.10
N ASN A 332 2.90 -6.63 -1.86
CA ASN A 332 4.29 -7.01 -1.61
C ASN A 332 4.64 -8.38 -2.18
N VAL A 333 3.68 -9.30 -2.21
CA VAL A 333 3.86 -10.64 -2.79
C VAL A 333 3.79 -10.61 -4.32
N ILE A 334 2.91 -9.81 -4.90
CA ILE A 334 2.86 -9.62 -6.37
C ILE A 334 4.18 -9.05 -6.90
N PHE A 335 4.82 -8.15 -6.14
CA PHE A 335 6.13 -7.60 -6.50
C PHE A 335 7.27 -8.60 -6.34
N ASN A 336 7.29 -9.30 -5.21
CA ASN A 336 8.33 -10.24 -4.88
C ASN A 336 7.68 -11.54 -4.41
N PRO A 337 7.51 -12.53 -5.30
CA PRO A 337 6.79 -13.76 -5.01
C PRO A 337 7.62 -14.73 -4.17
N LEU A 338 8.18 -14.23 -3.06
CA LEU A 338 8.96 -14.99 -2.09
C LEU A 338 8.33 -14.86 -0.71
N LEU A 339 8.13 -16.00 -0.07
CA LEU A 339 7.58 -16.11 1.28
C LEU A 339 8.66 -16.57 2.25
N ALA A 340 8.62 -16.03 3.45
CA ALA A 340 9.46 -16.47 4.57
C ALA A 340 8.57 -17.05 5.68
N PRO A 341 9.02 -18.10 6.41
CA PRO A 341 8.25 -18.67 7.50
C PRO A 341 8.02 -17.64 8.62
N GLY A 342 6.79 -17.59 9.14
CA GLY A 342 6.37 -16.69 10.21
C GLY A 342 6.69 -17.22 11.60
N GLY A 343 6.01 -16.69 12.63
CA GLY A 343 6.12 -17.15 14.02
C GLY A 343 7.54 -17.05 14.63
N GLY A 344 8.36 -16.09 14.17
CA GLY A 344 9.75 -15.95 14.65
C GLY A 344 10.75 -16.97 14.06
N ALA A 345 10.31 -17.82 13.13
CA ALA A 345 11.18 -18.84 12.51
C ALA A 345 12.29 -18.21 11.67
N THR A 346 11.97 -17.19 10.89
CA THR A 346 12.95 -16.45 10.07
C THR A 346 13.99 -15.78 10.93
N GLU A 347 13.60 -15.12 12.01
CA GLU A 347 14.49 -14.42 12.95
C GLU A 347 15.42 -15.42 13.68
N MET A 348 14.86 -16.55 14.08
CA MET A 348 15.68 -17.62 14.69
C MET A 348 16.68 -18.22 13.69
N ALA A 349 16.28 -18.46 12.43
CA ALA A 349 17.18 -18.94 11.39
C ALA A 349 18.33 -17.95 11.13
N ILE A 350 18.03 -16.65 11.14
CA ILE A 350 19.05 -15.59 11.04
C ILE A 350 19.99 -15.63 12.24
N SER A 351 19.46 -15.70 13.47
CA SER A 351 20.27 -15.78 14.68
C SER A 351 21.25 -16.94 14.63
N VAL A 352 20.75 -18.16 14.35
CA VAL A 352 21.59 -19.35 14.25
C VAL A 352 22.64 -19.25 13.13
N GLY A 353 22.23 -18.76 11.94
CA GLY A 353 23.16 -18.59 10.83
C GLY A 353 24.26 -17.55 11.10
N LEU A 354 23.91 -16.41 11.71
CA LEU A 354 24.88 -15.40 12.12
C LEU A 354 25.81 -15.91 13.23
N GLN A 355 25.32 -16.70 14.20
CA GLN A 355 26.15 -17.29 15.24
C GLN A 355 27.16 -18.31 14.67
N GLN A 356 26.77 -19.07 13.67
CA GLN A 356 27.70 -19.96 12.96
C GLN A 356 28.78 -19.16 12.23
N LYS A 357 28.39 -18.10 11.51
CA LYS A 357 29.30 -17.23 10.77
C LYS A 357 30.20 -16.41 11.67
N ALA A 358 29.71 -15.98 12.85
CA ALA A 358 30.50 -15.24 13.85
C ALA A 358 31.79 -15.96 14.27
N ARG A 359 31.83 -17.28 14.17
CA ARG A 359 33.05 -18.07 14.47
C ARG A 359 34.17 -17.81 13.47
N SER A 360 33.83 -17.45 12.25
CA SER A 360 34.81 -17.14 11.18
C SER A 360 35.21 -15.66 11.17
N VAL A 361 34.51 -14.79 11.90
CA VAL A 361 34.84 -13.37 12.02
C VAL A 361 35.93 -13.21 13.07
N THR A 362 37.11 -12.82 12.64
CA THR A 362 38.27 -12.60 13.54
C THR A 362 38.33 -11.14 14.02
N GLY A 363 38.87 -10.94 15.22
CA GLY A 363 39.11 -9.62 15.78
C GLY A 363 37.91 -9.00 16.52
N VAL A 364 38.00 -7.70 16.79
CA VAL A 364 37.04 -6.94 17.62
C VAL A 364 35.65 -6.87 17.00
N GLU A 365 35.53 -6.95 15.67
CA GLU A 365 34.25 -6.95 14.95
C GLU A 365 33.35 -8.17 15.26
N GLY A 366 33.94 -9.27 15.74
CA GLY A 366 33.19 -10.48 16.08
C GLY A 366 32.13 -10.25 17.19
N TRP A 367 32.40 -9.35 18.15
CA TRP A 367 31.48 -9.06 19.24
C TRP A 367 30.21 -8.33 18.75
N PRO A 368 30.30 -7.18 18.05
CA PRO A 368 29.10 -6.52 17.51
C PRO A 368 28.36 -7.38 16.47
N PHE A 369 29.07 -8.18 15.67
CA PHE A 369 28.44 -9.10 14.71
C PHE A 369 27.55 -10.12 15.44
N ARG A 370 28.05 -10.72 16.52
CA ARG A 370 27.28 -11.66 17.35
C ARG A 370 26.11 -10.97 18.07
N ALA A 371 26.27 -9.73 18.50
CA ALA A 371 25.20 -8.97 19.15
C ALA A 371 23.94 -8.85 18.25
N VAL A 372 24.10 -8.73 16.93
CA VAL A 372 22.96 -8.76 16.00
C VAL A 372 22.26 -10.13 16.02
N ALA A 373 23.01 -11.22 16.08
CA ALA A 373 22.43 -12.55 16.19
C ALA A 373 21.60 -12.73 17.46
N ASP A 374 22.12 -12.26 18.57
CA ASP A 374 21.44 -12.32 19.88
C ASP A 374 20.21 -11.40 19.92
N ALA A 375 20.27 -10.23 19.26
CA ALA A 375 19.13 -9.31 19.13
C ALA A 375 17.96 -9.93 18.32
N MET A 376 18.24 -10.77 17.33
CA MET A 376 17.16 -11.43 16.56
C MET A 376 16.34 -12.40 17.40
N GLU A 377 16.87 -12.94 18.49
CA GLU A 377 16.16 -13.85 19.39
C GLU A 377 15.06 -13.17 20.22
N VAL A 378 15.06 -11.83 20.28
CA VAL A 378 14.03 -11.10 21.05
C VAL A 378 12.63 -11.37 20.53
N ILE A 379 12.46 -11.51 19.21
CA ILE A 379 11.15 -11.71 18.59
C ILE A 379 10.53 -13.05 19.00
N PRO A 380 11.16 -14.22 18.80
CA PRO A 380 10.61 -15.47 19.31
C PRO A 380 10.51 -15.52 20.84
N ARG A 381 11.42 -14.87 21.57
CA ARG A 381 11.32 -14.74 23.02
C ARG A 381 10.05 -14.02 23.46
N THR A 382 9.77 -12.87 22.87
CA THR A 382 8.58 -12.07 23.17
C THR A 382 7.28 -12.79 22.79
N LEU A 383 7.26 -13.47 21.63
CA LEU A 383 6.12 -14.29 21.23
C LEU A 383 5.81 -15.38 22.25
N THR A 384 6.83 -16.09 22.73
CA THR A 384 6.66 -17.15 23.74
C THR A 384 6.17 -16.59 25.06
N GLN A 385 6.71 -15.44 25.51
CA GLN A 385 6.30 -14.78 26.75
C GLN A 385 4.85 -14.33 26.70
N ASN A 386 4.45 -13.72 25.58
CA ASN A 386 3.07 -13.26 25.36
C ASN A 386 2.06 -14.40 25.33
N ALA A 387 2.48 -15.58 24.84
CA ALA A 387 1.69 -16.80 24.85
C ALA A 387 1.68 -17.53 26.22
N GLY A 388 2.32 -16.96 27.26
CA GLY A 388 2.41 -17.56 28.60
C GLY A 388 3.38 -18.78 28.67
N GLY A 389 4.22 -18.99 27.66
CA GLY A 389 5.18 -20.07 27.62
C GLY A 389 6.49 -19.76 28.33
N ASN A 390 7.26 -20.82 28.67
CA ASN A 390 8.60 -20.64 29.20
C ASN A 390 9.59 -20.34 28.05
N ALA A 391 9.97 -19.06 27.92
CA ALA A 391 10.82 -18.59 26.84
C ALA A 391 12.19 -19.30 26.79
N ILE A 392 12.79 -19.60 27.94
CA ILE A 392 14.10 -20.27 28.01
C ILE A 392 14.00 -21.68 27.40
N ARG A 393 12.98 -22.45 27.80
CA ARG A 393 12.76 -23.80 27.28
C ARG A 393 12.51 -23.79 25.78
N VAL A 394 11.60 -22.94 25.30
CA VAL A 394 11.21 -22.86 23.90
C VAL A 394 12.33 -22.37 23.00
N LEU A 395 13.08 -21.34 23.42
CA LEU A 395 14.26 -20.89 22.68
C LEU A 395 15.36 -21.95 22.64
N THR A 396 15.55 -22.69 23.72
CA THR A 396 16.50 -23.79 23.75
C THR A 396 16.07 -24.89 22.76
N GLU A 397 14.80 -25.23 22.71
CA GLU A 397 14.23 -26.21 21.76
C GLU A 397 14.43 -25.79 20.29
N LEU A 398 14.29 -24.50 19.99
CA LEU A 398 14.55 -23.94 18.66
C LEU A 398 16.06 -23.85 18.33
N ARG A 399 16.90 -23.55 19.31
CA ARG A 399 18.32 -23.14 19.15
C ARG A 399 19.34 -24.27 19.23
N VAL A 400 19.16 -25.29 20.12
CA VAL A 400 20.20 -26.13 20.70
C VAL A 400 21.26 -26.72 19.75
N TRP A 401 22.48 -26.21 19.92
CA TRP A 401 23.72 -26.89 19.55
C TRP A 401 24.87 -26.70 20.55
N PHE A 402 24.70 -25.87 21.60
CA PHE A 402 25.85 -25.38 22.38
C PHE A 402 26.21 -26.21 23.64
N LEU A 403 25.29 -26.94 24.22
CA LEU A 403 25.52 -27.58 25.53
C LEU A 403 26.11 -29.02 25.45
N THR A 404 25.95 -29.67 24.32
CA THR A 404 26.43 -31.07 24.17
C THR A 404 27.95 -31.15 24.03
N LEU A 405 28.62 -30.08 23.59
CA LEU A 405 30.07 -30.05 23.37
C LEU A 405 30.91 -29.65 24.61
N LEU A 406 30.32 -28.96 25.58
CA LEU A 406 31.06 -28.41 26.73
C LEU A 406 31.05 -29.32 27.97
N PHE A 407 30.12 -30.22 28.10
CA PHE A 407 29.95 -30.96 29.35
C PHE A 407 30.05 -32.50 29.26
N GLY A 408 30.28 -33.09 28.10
CA GLY A 408 30.56 -34.52 28.00
C GLY A 408 29.58 -35.48 28.69
N MET A 409 28.39 -35.03 29.09
CA MET A 409 27.42 -35.85 29.80
C MET A 409 26.42 -36.46 28.80
N PRO A 410 26.21 -37.78 28.82
CA PRO A 410 25.11 -38.41 28.14
C PRO A 410 23.83 -38.14 28.91
N LEU A 411 23.27 -36.92 28.75
CA LEU A 411 21.98 -36.62 29.29
C LEU A 411 20.90 -37.22 28.38
N LEU A 412 20.09 -38.06 29.01
CA LEU A 412 18.84 -38.65 28.54
C LEU A 412 18.38 -38.14 27.18
N ARG A 413 18.24 -39.02 26.21
CA ARG A 413 17.57 -38.90 24.95
C ARG A 413 16.10 -38.44 25.15
N THR A 414 15.89 -37.17 25.43
CA THR A 414 14.64 -36.49 25.14
C THR A 414 14.79 -35.97 23.72
N ASN A 415 13.82 -36.22 22.87
CA ASN A 415 13.76 -35.86 21.46
C ASN A 415 13.66 -34.32 21.22
N LEU A 416 14.46 -33.54 21.90
CA LEU A 416 14.64 -32.09 21.71
C LEU A 416 15.70 -31.92 20.62
N GLN A 417 15.33 -32.27 19.40
CA GLN A 417 16.16 -31.97 18.23
C GLN A 417 16.14 -30.46 18.00
N ALA A 418 17.30 -29.86 18.00
CA ALA A 418 17.57 -28.47 17.64
C ALA A 418 17.16 -28.26 16.18
N LYS A 419 15.96 -27.76 15.96
CA LYS A 419 15.32 -27.68 14.64
C LYS A 419 16.13 -26.84 13.65
N HIS A 420 16.49 -25.64 14.01
CA HIS A 420 17.23 -24.74 13.12
C HIS A 420 18.70 -25.15 12.89
N ALA A 421 19.35 -25.76 13.87
CA ALA A 421 20.71 -26.24 13.72
C ALA A 421 20.78 -27.44 12.74
N ASN A 422 19.72 -28.22 12.62
CA ASN A 422 19.60 -29.34 11.69
C ASN A 422 19.14 -28.90 10.28
N GLY A 423 18.97 -27.59 10.04
CA GLY A 423 18.52 -27.07 8.74
C GLY A 423 17.00 -27.03 8.58
N GLU A 424 16.24 -27.34 9.62
CA GLU A 424 14.77 -27.22 9.61
C GLU A 424 14.34 -25.78 9.92
N HIS A 425 14.53 -24.87 8.97
CA HIS A 425 14.30 -23.42 9.15
C HIS A 425 12.82 -23.02 9.21
N SER A 426 11.88 -23.94 9.04
CA SER A 426 10.43 -23.68 9.05
C SER A 426 9.81 -23.72 10.45
N TRP A 427 10.52 -24.12 11.48
CA TRP A 427 10.00 -24.23 12.84
C TRP A 427 9.95 -22.86 13.53
N GLY A 428 8.78 -22.50 14.03
CA GLY A 428 8.52 -21.25 14.74
C GLY A 428 7.62 -21.46 15.95
N ILE A 429 7.10 -20.38 16.49
CA ILE A 429 6.29 -20.36 17.71
C ILE A 429 4.83 -20.11 17.33
N ASN A 430 3.93 -20.96 17.82
CA ASN A 430 2.51 -20.72 17.79
C ASN A 430 2.16 -19.68 18.87
N GLY A 431 1.62 -18.54 18.46
CA GLY A 431 1.27 -17.42 19.34
C GLY A 431 0.16 -17.72 20.33
N ASP A 432 -0.72 -18.71 20.06
CA ASP A 432 -1.83 -19.07 20.93
C ASP A 432 -1.40 -20.03 22.04
N THR A 433 -0.49 -20.96 21.72
CA THR A 433 -0.11 -22.03 22.64
C THR A 433 1.29 -21.88 23.23
N GLY A 434 2.12 -20.98 22.69
CA GLY A 434 3.51 -20.81 23.09
C GLY A 434 4.40 -22.01 22.78
N LYS A 435 3.95 -22.96 21.95
CA LYS A 435 4.68 -24.17 21.58
C LYS A 435 5.39 -24.04 20.24
N VAL A 436 6.44 -24.82 20.06
CA VAL A 436 7.17 -24.92 18.80
C VAL A 436 6.37 -25.76 17.82
N VAL A 437 6.10 -25.21 16.62
CA VAL A 437 5.32 -25.84 15.55
C VAL A 437 6.01 -25.58 14.21
N ASP A 438 5.86 -26.50 13.26
CA ASP A 438 6.30 -26.28 11.89
C ASP A 438 5.35 -25.32 11.17
N MET A 439 5.86 -24.15 10.79
CA MET A 439 5.09 -23.09 10.13
C MET A 439 4.62 -23.49 8.72
N LYS A 440 5.25 -24.51 8.10
CA LYS A 440 4.77 -25.05 6.82
C LYS A 440 3.43 -25.77 6.98
N THR A 441 3.31 -26.59 8.01
CA THR A 441 2.07 -27.32 8.29
C THR A 441 1.01 -26.41 8.88
N TYR A 442 1.43 -25.39 9.64
CA TYR A 442 0.53 -24.39 10.21
C TYR A 442 0.06 -23.35 9.18
N GLY A 443 0.74 -23.22 8.04
CA GLY A 443 0.39 -22.31 6.96
C GLY A 443 0.70 -20.84 7.25
N LEU A 444 1.57 -20.53 8.22
CA LEU A 444 1.92 -19.16 8.59
C LEU A 444 3.17 -18.68 7.83
N TYR A 445 2.93 -17.86 6.83
CA TYR A 445 3.98 -17.24 6.01
C TYR A 445 3.85 -15.73 6.00
N GLU A 446 4.98 -15.08 5.81
CA GLU A 446 5.07 -13.63 5.62
C GLU A 446 5.84 -13.31 4.33
N SER A 447 5.60 -12.14 3.74
CA SER A 447 6.38 -11.72 2.57
C SER A 447 7.86 -11.53 2.93
N ALA A 448 8.76 -12.16 2.20
CA ALA A 448 10.21 -12.03 2.40
C ALA A 448 10.69 -10.58 2.22
N SER A 449 10.06 -9.80 1.34
CA SER A 449 10.37 -8.38 1.13
C SER A 449 10.13 -7.53 2.38
N VAL A 450 9.10 -7.86 3.17
CA VAL A 450 8.80 -7.19 4.45
C VAL A 450 9.88 -7.49 5.48
N LYS A 451 10.28 -8.77 5.63
CA LYS A 451 11.36 -9.17 6.55
C LYS A 451 12.69 -8.51 6.19
N ILE A 452 13.03 -8.48 4.91
CA ILE A 452 14.22 -7.81 4.39
C ILE A 452 14.20 -6.32 4.75
N GLN A 453 13.05 -5.65 4.58
CA GLN A 453 12.93 -4.23 4.87
C GLN A 453 13.00 -3.94 6.38
N ILE A 454 12.37 -4.78 7.21
CA ILE A 454 12.47 -4.67 8.68
C ILE A 454 13.92 -4.71 9.13
N LEU A 455 14.69 -5.70 8.66
CA LEU A 455 16.10 -5.86 9.05
C LEU A 455 16.97 -4.70 8.55
N LYS A 456 16.81 -4.29 7.29
CA LYS A 456 17.54 -3.14 6.76
C LYS A 456 17.33 -1.90 7.63
N THR A 457 16.08 -1.58 7.90
CA THR A 457 15.73 -0.38 8.66
C THR A 457 16.12 -0.49 10.12
N ALA A 458 15.97 -1.67 10.76
CA ALA A 458 16.38 -1.87 12.15
C ALA A 458 17.90 -1.67 12.34
N ILE A 459 18.69 -2.18 11.42
CA ILE A 459 20.15 -2.06 11.44
C ILE A 459 20.60 -0.64 11.06
N GLU A 460 19.95 0.02 10.09
CA GLU A 460 20.20 1.42 9.74
C GLU A 460 19.90 2.35 10.93
N VAL A 461 18.81 2.13 11.66
CA VAL A 461 18.48 2.89 12.88
C VAL A 461 19.51 2.62 13.97
N GLY A 462 19.88 1.34 14.19
CA GLY A 462 20.92 0.96 15.15
C GLY A 462 22.29 1.59 14.85
N GLY A 463 22.63 1.72 13.55
CA GLY A 463 23.89 2.34 13.09
C GLY A 463 23.87 3.88 13.02
N SER A 464 22.69 4.52 12.97
CA SER A 464 22.58 5.98 12.83
C SER A 464 22.62 6.75 14.14
N LEU A 465 22.57 6.10 15.28
CA LEU A 465 22.69 6.74 16.60
C LEU A 465 24.13 7.22 16.83
N LYS A 466 24.37 8.46 16.44
CA LYS A 466 25.47 9.25 17.00
C LYS A 466 25.16 9.46 18.46
N LEU A 467 25.88 8.77 19.33
CA LEU A 467 25.88 9.06 20.76
C LEU A 467 26.26 10.53 20.95
N PRO A 468 25.45 11.34 21.66
CA PRO A 468 25.83 12.70 21.97
C PRO A 468 27.04 12.64 22.95
N GLY A 469 28.18 13.18 22.54
CA GLY A 469 29.20 13.61 23.46
C GLY A 469 30.49 12.81 23.53
N ARG A 470 31.07 12.31 22.45
CA ARG A 470 32.53 12.15 22.32
C ARG A 470 32.93 12.56 20.89
N ALA A 471 33.26 13.85 20.75
CA ALA A 471 34.04 14.37 19.64
C ALA A 471 35.52 14.09 19.91
#